data_0ba63453f6ceec4387d62987aaca54aa
#
_entry.id   0ba63453f6ceec4387d62987aaca54aa
#
_cell.length_a   1.000
_cell.length_b   1.000
_cell.length_c   1.000
_cell.angle_alpha   90.00
_cell.angle_beta   90.00
_cell.angle_gamma   90.00
#
_symmetry.space_group_name_H-M   'P 1'
#
loop_
_entity.id
_entity.type
_entity.pdbx_description
1 polymer ?
#
loop_
_entity_poly.entity_id
_entity_poly.type
_entity_poly.pdbx_seq_one_letter_code
_entity_poly.pdbx_strand_id
1 'polypeptide(L)'
;MGSIYIQNNKDKYINFFSCCILVKGFERSAIYDIQRETIEFIPNTLIDFVEDIRGRKVSDVLEEYNGHKIAKEYLHFLEKKEFIFYSSNASFPELSDISTNEDTSDILFTTVIVSDHMYANLDTVAKNIQQLGIKRLHLHFDSDDCMERVLRILSSLEYSRVINLSLSMPHQKIHKKVYDHKRITSITLFNAPRKKTVKSDDIIRNYVTCNDSKLFLTRFNLYDLAISINAYNVAKNYNLALFKTIFIDGNGNIKYNVSDKNSYGNILDDFEKIKTDTVKKLSKLWNIKRDDIEPCNVCEFRYCCTTTFVPEKSKNGYTVNCNYNPYTTEFN
;
A
#
# COMPACT_ATOMS: atom_id res chain seq x y z
N MET A 1 26.15 -22.71 -19.85
CA MET A 1 27.07 -22.87 -18.71
C MET A 1 26.28 -22.43 -17.49
N GLY A 2 26.03 -23.36 -16.54
CA GLY A 2 25.48 -22.96 -15.24
C GLY A 2 26.45 -21.99 -14.57
N SER A 3 25.98 -21.04 -13.76
CA SER A 3 26.90 -20.14 -13.07
C SER A 3 27.91 -20.99 -12.28
N ILE A 4 29.14 -20.50 -12.14
CA ILE A 4 30.19 -21.17 -11.35
C ILE A 4 29.68 -21.43 -9.92
N TYR A 5 28.75 -20.59 -9.45
CA TYR A 5 28.14 -20.66 -8.14
C TYR A 5 27.23 -21.91 -7.96
N ILE A 6 26.38 -22.25 -8.95
CA ILE A 6 25.58 -23.50 -8.96
C ILE A 6 26.49 -24.74 -8.94
N GLN A 7 27.56 -24.76 -9.74
CA GLN A 7 28.48 -25.89 -9.83
C GLN A 7 29.19 -26.20 -8.50
N ASN A 8 29.47 -25.16 -7.70
CA ASN A 8 30.16 -25.28 -6.42
C ASN A 8 29.20 -25.72 -5.27
N ASN A 9 27.89 -25.78 -5.52
CA ASN A 9 26.87 -26.10 -4.49
C ASN A 9 26.07 -27.39 -4.81
N LYS A 10 26.60 -28.32 -5.64
CA LYS A 10 25.88 -29.52 -6.09
C LYS A 10 25.29 -30.38 -4.98
N ASP A 11 25.97 -30.49 -3.85
CA ASP A 11 25.56 -31.30 -2.70
C ASP A 11 24.62 -30.56 -1.76
N LYS A 12 24.31 -29.30 -2.03
CA LYS A 12 23.42 -28.47 -1.21
C LYS A 12 22.00 -28.46 -1.74
N TYR A 13 21.07 -28.02 -0.88
CA TYR A 13 19.67 -27.86 -1.20
C TYR A 13 19.38 -26.42 -1.64
N ILE A 14 18.50 -26.28 -2.64
CA ILE A 14 18.00 -25.00 -3.11
C ILE A 14 16.92 -24.52 -2.15
N ASN A 15 17.12 -23.36 -1.55
CA ASN A 15 16.14 -22.70 -0.68
C ASN A 15 15.74 -21.36 -1.28
N PHE A 16 14.47 -20.97 -1.05
CA PHE A 16 13.94 -19.68 -1.44
C PHE A 16 13.88 -18.80 -0.20
N PHE A 17 14.31 -17.53 -0.30
CA PHE A 17 14.27 -16.63 0.85
C PHE A 17 12.84 -16.38 1.30
N SER A 18 12.55 -16.51 2.58
CA SER A 18 11.20 -16.34 3.15
C SER A 18 10.68 -14.90 3.05
N CYS A 19 11.56 -13.92 2.88
CA CYS A 19 11.16 -12.53 2.59
C CYS A 19 10.77 -12.30 1.12
N CYS A 20 10.98 -13.29 0.24
CA CYS A 20 10.59 -13.24 -1.17
C CYS A 20 9.27 -13.99 -1.34
N ILE A 21 8.19 -13.26 -1.53
CA ILE A 21 6.83 -13.81 -1.59
C ILE A 21 6.41 -14.03 -3.04
N LEU A 22 6.06 -15.27 -3.36
CA LEU A 22 5.48 -15.63 -4.67
C LEU A 22 3.99 -15.28 -4.68
N VAL A 23 3.57 -14.48 -5.65
CA VAL A 23 2.17 -14.08 -5.81
C VAL A 23 1.70 -14.44 -7.21
N LYS A 24 0.93 -15.52 -7.30
CA LYS A 24 0.40 -16.01 -8.58
C LYS A 24 -0.74 -15.09 -9.05
N GLY A 25 -0.56 -14.46 -10.21
CA GLY A 25 -1.60 -13.69 -10.90
C GLY A 25 -2.27 -14.50 -12.01
N PHE A 26 -3.21 -13.89 -12.74
CA PHE A 26 -3.87 -14.54 -13.88
C PHE A 26 -2.94 -14.60 -15.09
N GLU A 27 -2.56 -13.46 -15.64
CA GLU A 27 -1.73 -13.37 -16.85
C GLU A 27 -0.25 -13.51 -16.52
N ARG A 28 0.19 -12.85 -15.45
CA ARG A 28 1.56 -12.92 -14.93
C ARG A 28 1.56 -12.98 -13.41
N SER A 29 2.68 -13.40 -12.86
CA SER A 29 2.92 -13.46 -11.43
C SER A 29 3.93 -12.42 -10.97
N ALA A 30 4.17 -12.32 -9.67
CA ALA A 30 5.17 -11.45 -9.11
C ALA A 30 5.95 -12.13 -7.97
N ILE A 31 7.19 -11.71 -7.77
CA ILE A 31 7.97 -11.94 -6.56
C ILE A 31 8.06 -10.61 -5.82
N TYR A 32 7.56 -10.55 -4.59
CA TYR A 32 7.78 -9.42 -3.70
C TYR A 32 8.98 -9.71 -2.82
N ASP A 33 10.00 -8.91 -2.90
CA ASP A 33 11.04 -8.87 -1.89
C ASP A 33 10.60 -7.84 -0.83
N ILE A 34 9.95 -8.33 0.23
CA ILE A 34 9.40 -7.47 1.29
C ILE A 34 10.47 -6.90 2.22
N GLN A 35 11.72 -7.35 2.11
CA GLN A 35 12.86 -6.81 2.83
C GLN A 35 13.52 -5.66 2.05
N ARG A 36 13.66 -5.82 0.72
CA ARG A 36 14.22 -4.79 -0.18
C ARG A 36 13.14 -3.81 -0.70
N GLU A 37 11.88 -4.08 -0.37
CA GLU A 37 10.70 -3.30 -0.80
C GLU A 37 10.57 -3.19 -2.33
N THR A 38 10.88 -4.30 -3.03
CA THR A 38 10.85 -4.38 -4.50
C THR A 38 9.89 -5.44 -5.01
N ILE A 39 9.45 -5.29 -6.25
CA ILE A 39 8.60 -6.23 -6.97
C ILE A 39 9.25 -6.59 -8.31
N GLU A 40 9.27 -7.88 -8.64
CA GLU A 40 9.69 -8.39 -9.95
C GLU A 40 8.54 -9.16 -10.57
N PHE A 41 8.18 -8.79 -11.80
CA PHE A 41 7.16 -9.52 -12.56
C PHE A 41 7.78 -10.73 -13.22
N ILE A 42 7.07 -11.85 -13.16
CA ILE A 42 7.54 -13.15 -13.63
C ILE A 42 6.44 -13.89 -14.38
N PRO A 43 6.76 -14.79 -15.31
CA PRO A 43 5.77 -15.69 -15.90
C PRO A 43 5.26 -16.69 -14.86
N ASN A 44 4.01 -17.14 -15.00
CA ASN A 44 3.40 -18.11 -14.10
C ASN A 44 4.20 -19.42 -14.00
N THR A 45 4.81 -19.86 -15.09
CA THR A 45 5.65 -21.06 -15.16
C THR A 45 6.90 -20.98 -14.27
N LEU A 46 7.38 -19.78 -13.91
CA LEU A 46 8.48 -19.64 -12.96
C LEU A 46 8.03 -19.99 -11.53
N ILE A 47 6.78 -19.70 -11.15
CA ILE A 47 6.25 -20.12 -9.83
C ILE A 47 6.24 -21.66 -9.76
N ASP A 48 5.67 -22.32 -10.77
CA ASP A 48 5.57 -23.76 -10.81
C ASP A 48 7.00 -24.40 -10.74
N PHE A 49 7.96 -23.76 -11.40
CA PHE A 49 9.37 -24.18 -11.31
C PHE A 49 9.98 -23.98 -9.92
N VAL A 50 9.73 -22.85 -9.25
CA VAL A 50 10.24 -22.62 -7.87
C VAL A 50 9.63 -23.59 -6.87
N GLU A 51 8.34 -23.90 -7.01
CA GLU A 51 7.66 -24.90 -6.17
C GLU A 51 8.25 -26.30 -6.34
N ASP A 52 8.64 -26.66 -7.58
CA ASP A 52 9.29 -27.94 -7.86
C ASP A 52 10.71 -28.05 -7.30
N ILE A 53 11.54 -27.01 -7.46
CA ILE A 53 12.97 -27.07 -7.09
C ILE A 53 13.25 -26.78 -5.61
N ARG A 54 12.32 -26.15 -4.90
CA ARG A 54 12.51 -25.74 -3.50
C ARG A 54 12.72 -26.94 -2.59
N GLY A 55 13.80 -26.94 -1.81
CA GLY A 55 14.16 -28.00 -0.90
C GLY A 55 14.79 -29.24 -1.57
N ARG A 56 15.04 -29.20 -2.89
CA ARG A 56 15.72 -30.27 -3.61
C ARG A 56 17.23 -30.01 -3.70
N LYS A 57 18.00 -31.09 -3.86
CA LYS A 57 19.45 -30.95 -4.10
C LYS A 57 19.72 -30.34 -5.46
N VAL A 58 20.74 -29.51 -5.52
CA VAL A 58 21.19 -28.89 -6.77
C VAL A 58 21.54 -29.95 -7.81
N SER A 59 22.24 -31.04 -7.42
CA SER A 59 22.57 -32.17 -8.30
C SER A 59 21.37 -32.73 -9.03
N ASP A 60 20.29 -33.01 -8.26
CA ASP A 60 19.08 -33.67 -8.75
C ASP A 60 18.30 -32.77 -9.72
N VAL A 61 18.21 -31.48 -9.39
CA VAL A 61 17.59 -30.46 -10.27
C VAL A 61 18.39 -30.29 -11.57
N LEU A 62 19.73 -30.26 -11.50
CA LEU A 62 20.57 -30.14 -12.69
C LEU A 62 20.49 -31.37 -13.59
N GLU A 63 20.33 -32.56 -13.01
CA GLU A 63 20.17 -33.81 -13.77
C GLU A 63 18.83 -33.86 -14.48
N GLU A 64 17.73 -33.59 -13.75
CA GLU A 64 16.36 -33.62 -14.28
C GLU A 64 16.15 -32.58 -15.38
N TYR A 65 16.60 -31.34 -15.16
CA TYR A 65 16.47 -30.26 -16.14
C TYR A 65 17.67 -30.17 -17.10
N ASN A 66 18.44 -31.24 -17.24
CA ASN A 66 19.55 -31.26 -18.18
C ASN A 66 19.06 -31.09 -19.64
N GLY A 67 19.60 -30.08 -20.34
CA GLY A 67 19.14 -29.71 -21.68
C GLY A 67 17.96 -28.73 -21.74
N HIS A 68 17.22 -28.53 -20.64
CA HIS A 68 16.11 -27.59 -20.60
C HIS A 68 16.60 -26.12 -20.49
N LYS A 69 16.52 -25.39 -21.61
CA LYS A 69 17.04 -24.02 -21.70
C LYS A 69 16.30 -23.07 -20.74
N ILE A 70 14.97 -23.14 -20.67
CA ILE A 70 14.13 -22.27 -19.83
C ILE A 70 14.44 -22.48 -18.35
N ALA A 71 14.57 -23.72 -17.88
CA ALA A 71 14.93 -24.02 -16.49
C ALA A 71 16.30 -23.42 -16.10
N LYS A 72 17.28 -23.45 -17.01
CA LYS A 72 18.58 -22.81 -16.79
C LYS A 72 18.48 -21.28 -16.72
N GLU A 73 17.65 -20.68 -17.56
CA GLU A 73 17.38 -19.23 -17.52
C GLU A 73 16.68 -18.84 -16.21
N TYR A 74 15.72 -19.64 -15.74
CA TYR A 74 15.02 -19.43 -14.46
C TYR A 74 15.97 -19.54 -13.26
N LEU A 75 16.79 -20.58 -13.18
CA LEU A 75 17.82 -20.71 -12.14
C LEU A 75 18.76 -19.53 -12.12
N HIS A 76 19.25 -19.13 -13.30
CA HIS A 76 20.16 -17.99 -13.41
C HIS A 76 19.49 -16.68 -12.98
N PHE A 77 18.21 -16.47 -13.35
CA PHE A 77 17.43 -15.31 -12.91
C PHE A 77 17.28 -15.29 -11.39
N LEU A 78 16.87 -16.41 -10.78
CA LEU A 78 16.67 -16.52 -9.34
C LEU A 78 17.95 -16.29 -8.55
N GLU A 79 19.09 -16.81 -9.03
CA GLU A 79 20.41 -16.53 -8.45
C GLU A 79 20.83 -15.07 -8.59
N LYS A 80 20.73 -14.52 -9.80
CA LYS A 80 21.14 -13.15 -10.10
C LYS A 80 20.34 -12.12 -9.30
N LYS A 81 19.06 -12.41 -9.05
CA LYS A 81 18.17 -11.57 -8.24
C LYS A 81 18.26 -11.87 -6.74
N GLU A 82 19.08 -12.88 -6.36
CA GLU A 82 19.23 -13.33 -4.97
C GLU A 82 17.90 -13.71 -4.32
N PHE A 83 17.02 -14.41 -5.07
CA PHE A 83 15.78 -14.96 -4.53
C PHE A 83 15.98 -16.35 -3.93
N ILE A 84 17.04 -17.06 -4.34
CA ILE A 84 17.43 -18.37 -3.83
C ILE A 84 18.82 -18.35 -3.20
N PHE A 85 19.04 -19.31 -2.31
CA PHE A 85 20.34 -19.59 -1.71
C PHE A 85 20.53 -21.10 -1.52
N TYR A 86 21.75 -21.52 -1.24
CA TYR A 86 22.11 -22.93 -1.09
C TYR A 86 22.54 -23.22 0.33
N SER A 87 21.94 -24.25 0.96
CA SER A 87 22.28 -24.66 2.32
C SER A 87 22.39 -26.18 2.46
N SER A 88 22.96 -26.65 3.59
CA SER A 88 22.98 -28.06 3.94
C SER A 88 21.60 -28.61 4.35
N ASN A 89 20.62 -27.75 4.56
CA ASN A 89 19.27 -28.12 4.99
C ASN A 89 18.29 -28.01 3.82
N ALA A 90 17.43 -29.01 3.67
CA ALA A 90 16.40 -29.05 2.63
C ALA A 90 15.22 -28.07 2.93
N SER A 91 15.01 -27.71 4.18
CA SER A 91 13.96 -26.78 4.59
C SER A 91 14.55 -25.55 5.28
N PHE A 92 13.94 -24.42 5.05
CA PHE A 92 14.24 -23.14 5.71
C PHE A 92 12.97 -22.58 6.32
N PRO A 93 13.03 -21.92 7.50
CA PRO A 93 11.85 -21.38 8.14
C PRO A 93 11.07 -20.44 7.23
N GLU A 94 9.77 -20.61 7.19
CA GLU A 94 8.88 -19.68 6.53
C GLU A 94 8.76 -18.37 7.33
N LEU A 95 8.27 -17.33 6.67
CA LEU A 95 7.99 -16.08 7.34
C LEU A 95 6.90 -16.33 8.40
N SER A 96 7.24 -16.10 9.67
CA SER A 96 6.26 -16.17 10.75
C SER A 96 5.20 -15.07 10.60
N ASP A 97 3.95 -15.39 10.89
CA ASP A 97 2.90 -14.40 10.98
C ASP A 97 3.21 -13.44 12.13
N ILE A 98 3.58 -12.21 11.79
CA ILE A 98 3.77 -11.15 12.78
C ILE A 98 2.37 -10.66 13.17
N SER A 99 2.09 -10.63 14.47
CA SER A 99 0.82 -10.11 14.97
C SER A 99 0.63 -8.66 14.49
N THR A 100 -0.43 -8.42 13.72
CA THR A 100 -0.82 -7.07 13.25
C THR A 100 -1.46 -6.22 14.35
N ASN A 101 -1.57 -6.76 15.56
CA ASN A 101 -2.29 -6.16 16.71
C ASN A 101 -1.43 -5.26 17.60
N GLU A 102 -0.17 -4.99 17.26
CA GLU A 102 0.72 -4.16 18.09
C GLU A 102 0.29 -2.68 18.17
N ASP A 103 -0.51 -2.21 17.19
CA ASP A 103 -1.01 -0.84 17.20
C ASP A 103 -2.40 -0.75 17.84
N THR A 104 -2.45 -0.17 19.03
CA THR A 104 -3.68 0.03 19.82
C THR A 104 -4.60 1.13 19.25
N SER A 105 -4.19 1.85 18.22
CA SER A 105 -5.01 2.89 17.58
C SER A 105 -6.17 2.26 16.82
N ASP A 106 -7.37 2.83 16.98
CA ASP A 106 -8.57 2.40 16.24
C ASP A 106 -8.44 2.76 14.75
N ILE A 107 -7.83 3.91 14.45
CA ILE A 107 -7.59 4.41 13.09
C ILE A 107 -6.10 4.78 12.95
N LEU A 108 -5.45 4.29 11.91
CA LEU A 108 -4.03 4.55 11.63
C LEU A 108 -3.82 5.64 10.60
N PHE A 109 -4.64 5.64 9.54
CA PHE A 109 -4.51 6.56 8.42
C PHE A 109 -5.81 7.28 8.15
N THR A 110 -5.72 8.58 7.88
CA THR A 110 -6.89 9.41 7.56
C THR A 110 -6.55 10.40 6.46
N THR A 111 -7.44 10.50 5.46
CA THR A 111 -7.45 11.61 4.50
C THR A 111 -8.58 12.56 4.87
N VAL A 112 -8.30 13.85 4.97
CA VAL A 112 -9.26 14.91 5.29
C VAL A 112 -9.32 15.94 4.16
N ILE A 113 -10.51 16.16 3.62
CA ILE A 113 -10.78 17.31 2.74
C ILE A 113 -11.01 18.55 3.61
N VAL A 114 -10.12 19.52 3.49
CA VAL A 114 -10.17 20.76 4.28
C VAL A 114 -11.03 21.80 3.58
N SER A 115 -12.32 21.81 3.88
CA SER A 115 -13.28 22.83 3.45
C SER A 115 -13.39 23.98 4.46
N ASP A 116 -14.16 25.04 4.11
CA ASP A 116 -14.49 26.12 5.03
C ASP A 116 -15.23 25.60 6.27
N HIS A 117 -16.15 24.64 6.08
CA HIS A 117 -16.90 24.02 7.17
C HIS A 117 -15.96 23.26 8.14
N MET A 118 -15.03 22.47 7.61
CA MET A 118 -14.06 21.76 8.43
C MET A 118 -13.11 22.71 9.16
N TYR A 119 -12.69 23.78 8.49
CA TYR A 119 -11.82 24.80 9.09
C TYR A 119 -12.52 25.60 10.19
N ALA A 120 -13.80 25.93 10.04
CA ALA A 120 -14.59 26.59 11.08
C ALA A 120 -14.74 25.73 12.35
N ASN A 121 -14.67 24.40 12.23
CA ASN A 121 -14.76 23.44 13.33
C ASN A 121 -13.42 22.79 13.70
N LEU A 122 -12.30 23.45 13.39
CA LEU A 122 -10.97 22.88 13.50
C LEU A 122 -10.64 22.30 14.88
N ASP A 123 -11.04 22.96 15.97
CA ASP A 123 -10.73 22.51 17.34
C ASP A 123 -11.40 21.15 17.64
N THR A 124 -12.65 20.96 17.22
CA THR A 124 -13.36 19.68 17.37
C THR A 124 -12.73 18.60 16.50
N VAL A 125 -12.41 18.93 15.25
CA VAL A 125 -11.73 18.01 14.31
C VAL A 125 -10.37 17.57 14.86
N ALA A 126 -9.53 18.52 15.30
CA ALA A 126 -8.21 18.21 15.87
C ALA A 126 -8.32 17.37 17.14
N LYS A 127 -9.27 17.67 18.04
CA LYS A 127 -9.56 16.88 19.23
C LYS A 127 -9.91 15.44 18.88
N ASN A 128 -10.84 15.22 17.94
CA ASN A 128 -11.28 13.88 17.56
C ASN A 128 -10.17 13.11 16.82
N ILE A 129 -9.37 13.76 15.95
CA ILE A 129 -8.16 13.18 15.35
C ILE A 129 -7.18 12.68 16.42
N GLN A 130 -6.96 13.48 17.47
CA GLN A 130 -6.09 13.11 18.58
C GLN A 130 -6.63 11.92 19.38
N GLN A 131 -7.93 11.93 19.71
CA GLN A 131 -8.58 10.88 20.50
C GLN A 131 -8.67 9.55 19.76
N LEU A 132 -8.87 9.56 18.41
CA LEU A 132 -8.83 8.38 17.55
C LEU A 132 -7.39 7.79 17.43
N GLY A 133 -6.38 8.52 17.89
CA GLY A 133 -5.00 8.06 17.84
C GLY A 133 -4.39 8.00 16.44
N ILE A 134 -4.92 8.81 15.51
CA ILE A 134 -4.47 8.84 14.11
C ILE A 134 -2.99 9.17 14.05
N LYS A 135 -2.21 8.30 13.36
CA LYS A 135 -0.75 8.44 13.22
C LYS A 135 -0.33 9.03 11.88
N ARG A 136 -1.08 8.76 10.82
CA ARG A 136 -0.79 9.26 9.47
C ARG A 136 -1.97 10.06 8.98
N LEU A 137 -1.74 11.31 8.63
CA LEU A 137 -2.79 12.24 8.21
C LEU A 137 -2.44 12.85 6.85
N HIS A 138 -3.36 12.72 5.90
CA HIS A 138 -3.32 13.42 4.63
C HIS A 138 -4.34 14.56 4.65
N LEU A 139 -3.89 15.80 4.45
CA LEU A 139 -4.74 16.98 4.33
C LEU A 139 -4.83 17.40 2.86
N HIS A 140 -6.02 17.42 2.33
CA HIS A 140 -6.31 17.83 0.96
C HIS A 140 -7.05 19.16 0.93
N PHE A 141 -6.53 20.09 0.16
CA PHE A 141 -7.07 21.45 -0.02
C PHE A 141 -7.46 21.66 -1.49
N ASP A 142 -8.72 22.02 -1.74
CA ASP A 142 -9.20 22.36 -3.09
C ASP A 142 -9.05 23.86 -3.42
N SER A 143 -8.73 24.69 -2.43
CA SER A 143 -8.63 26.15 -2.55
C SER A 143 -7.22 26.60 -2.92
N ASP A 144 -7.11 27.57 -3.83
CA ASP A 144 -5.84 28.12 -4.29
C ASP A 144 -5.10 28.95 -3.21
N ASP A 145 -5.80 29.50 -2.23
CA ASP A 145 -5.20 30.29 -1.13
C ASP A 145 -5.42 29.58 0.22
N CYS A 146 -4.74 28.48 0.40
CA CYS A 146 -4.89 27.65 1.61
C CYS A 146 -3.74 27.77 2.62
N MET A 147 -2.72 28.58 2.35
CA MET A 147 -1.47 28.54 3.14
C MET A 147 -1.66 28.95 4.60
N GLU A 148 -2.48 29.95 4.87
CA GLU A 148 -2.81 30.37 6.25
C GLU A 148 -3.52 29.24 7.01
N ARG A 149 -4.49 28.57 6.33
CA ARG A 149 -5.20 27.41 6.90
C ARG A 149 -4.25 26.26 7.21
N VAL A 150 -3.31 25.96 6.30
CA VAL A 150 -2.27 24.95 6.53
C VAL A 150 -1.52 25.26 7.81
N LEU A 151 -1.00 26.49 7.97
CA LEU A 151 -0.21 26.87 9.14
C LEU A 151 -1.01 26.78 10.45
N ARG A 152 -2.28 27.17 10.44
CA ARG A 152 -3.16 27.06 11.62
C ARG A 152 -3.45 25.61 11.98
N ILE A 153 -3.73 24.74 10.98
CA ILE A 153 -3.95 23.31 11.22
C ILE A 153 -2.68 22.65 11.76
N LEU A 154 -1.50 22.98 11.23
CA LEU A 154 -0.24 22.46 11.76
C LEU A 154 -0.06 22.82 13.25
N SER A 155 -0.40 24.05 13.62
CA SER A 155 -0.35 24.48 15.03
C SER A 155 -1.36 23.74 15.91
N SER A 156 -2.60 23.51 15.45
CA SER A 156 -3.62 22.78 16.21
C SER A 156 -3.29 21.29 16.41
N LEU A 157 -2.47 20.72 15.53
CA LEU A 157 -2.03 19.33 15.60
C LEU A 157 -0.71 19.14 16.38
N GLU A 158 -0.12 20.18 16.95
CA GLU A 158 1.20 20.12 17.59
C GLU A 158 1.29 19.02 18.65
N TYR A 159 0.27 18.86 19.47
CA TYR A 159 0.22 17.86 20.54
C TYR A 159 -0.51 16.57 20.16
N SER A 160 -0.85 16.40 18.87
CA SER A 160 -1.50 15.18 18.38
C SER A 160 -0.52 14.00 18.26
N ARG A 161 -1.07 12.77 18.14
CA ARG A 161 -0.29 11.56 17.89
C ARG A 161 0.12 11.38 16.42
N VAL A 162 -0.18 12.35 15.56
CA VAL A 162 0.20 12.32 14.15
C VAL A 162 1.72 12.38 14.03
N ILE A 163 2.31 11.37 13.43
CA ILE A 163 3.76 11.26 13.18
C ILE A 163 4.12 11.54 11.74
N ASN A 164 3.22 11.21 10.78
CA ASN A 164 3.40 11.48 9.36
C ASN A 164 2.25 12.34 8.85
N LEU A 165 2.62 13.46 8.26
CA LEU A 165 1.69 14.40 7.64
C LEU A 165 2.00 14.53 6.16
N SER A 166 1.00 14.36 5.30
CA SER A 166 1.09 14.65 3.88
C SER A 166 0.08 15.71 3.48
N LEU A 167 0.46 16.57 2.56
CA LEU A 167 -0.36 17.67 2.08
C LEU A 167 -0.61 17.51 0.59
N SER A 168 -1.82 17.81 0.13
CA SER A 168 -2.10 18.03 -1.29
C SER A 168 -2.92 19.30 -1.49
N MET A 169 -2.52 20.11 -2.46
CA MET A 169 -3.14 21.42 -2.71
C MET A 169 -2.86 21.89 -4.14
N PRO A 170 -3.61 22.86 -4.66
CA PRO A 170 -3.29 23.51 -5.93
C PRO A 170 -1.85 24.04 -5.95
N HIS A 171 -1.27 24.09 -7.13
CA HIS A 171 0.11 24.57 -7.33
C HIS A 171 0.26 26.04 -6.92
N GLN A 172 0.96 26.26 -5.83
CA GLN A 172 1.21 27.58 -5.24
C GLN A 172 2.57 27.64 -4.54
N LYS A 173 2.96 28.83 -4.10
CA LYS A 173 4.16 29.02 -3.29
C LYS A 173 3.94 28.50 -1.88
N ILE A 174 4.82 27.62 -1.44
CA ILE A 174 4.76 27.02 -0.10
C ILE A 174 5.55 27.88 0.89
N HIS A 175 4.94 28.16 2.04
CA HIS A 175 5.58 28.93 3.11
C HIS A 175 6.72 28.13 3.76
N LYS A 176 7.82 28.79 4.15
CA LYS A 176 9.00 28.15 4.74
C LYS A 176 8.66 27.28 5.96
N LYS A 177 7.79 27.75 6.86
CA LYS A 177 7.37 26.99 8.06
C LYS A 177 6.77 25.61 7.75
N VAL A 178 6.22 25.38 6.55
CA VAL A 178 5.71 24.09 6.13
C VAL A 178 6.88 23.13 5.86
N TYR A 179 7.96 23.61 5.26
CA TYR A 179 9.18 22.82 5.05
C TYR A 179 9.93 22.52 6.35
N ASP A 180 9.90 23.46 7.31
CA ASP A 180 10.56 23.30 8.59
C ASP A 180 9.79 22.35 9.57
N HIS A 181 8.57 21.93 9.20
CA HIS A 181 7.71 21.10 10.05
C HIS A 181 8.08 19.61 9.94
N LYS A 182 8.73 19.07 10.97
CA LYS A 182 9.35 17.74 11.02
C LYS A 182 8.43 16.55 10.70
N ARG A 183 7.10 16.70 10.83
CA ARG A 183 6.13 15.63 10.56
C ARG A 183 5.69 15.59 9.10
N ILE A 184 5.99 16.61 8.30
CA ILE A 184 5.62 16.64 6.90
C ILE A 184 6.58 15.78 6.11
N THR A 185 6.06 14.72 5.51
CA THR A 185 6.84 13.76 4.71
C THR A 185 6.63 13.96 3.21
N SER A 186 5.47 14.48 2.80
CA SER A 186 5.21 14.74 1.39
C SER A 186 4.27 15.91 1.14
N ILE A 187 4.50 16.61 0.03
CA ILE A 187 3.64 17.70 -0.47
C ILE A 187 3.36 17.42 -1.94
N THR A 188 2.08 17.28 -2.29
CA THR A 188 1.65 17.14 -3.69
C THR A 188 0.98 18.43 -4.14
N LEU A 189 1.51 19.01 -5.22
CA LEU A 189 1.00 20.23 -5.84
C LEU A 189 0.32 19.84 -7.16
N PHE A 190 -1.01 19.79 -7.17
CA PHE A 190 -1.79 19.48 -8.36
C PHE A 190 -2.04 20.75 -9.20
N ASN A 191 -2.51 20.58 -10.44
CA ASN A 191 -2.63 21.69 -11.41
C ASN A 191 -1.28 22.38 -11.68
N ALA A 192 -0.18 21.65 -11.58
CA ALA A 192 1.15 22.17 -11.87
C ALA A 192 1.42 22.24 -13.39
N PRO A 193 2.22 23.22 -13.89
CA PRO A 193 2.49 23.37 -15.31
C PRO A 193 3.24 22.19 -15.93
N ARG A 194 3.94 21.40 -15.11
CA ARG A 194 4.65 20.17 -15.54
C ARG A 194 4.76 19.16 -14.41
N LYS A 195 4.75 17.87 -14.77
CA LYS A 195 5.00 16.77 -13.83
C LYS A 195 6.48 16.79 -13.40
N LYS A 196 6.72 16.76 -12.09
CA LYS A 196 8.06 16.75 -11.51
C LYS A 196 8.01 16.15 -10.09
N THR A 197 9.01 15.39 -9.70
CA THR A 197 9.25 15.01 -8.30
C THR A 197 10.58 15.57 -7.85
N VAL A 198 10.60 16.19 -6.67
CA VAL A 198 11.80 16.72 -6.03
C VAL A 198 11.88 16.14 -4.63
N LYS A 199 12.97 15.48 -4.32
CA LYS A 199 13.28 15.04 -2.97
C LYS A 199 14.31 16.01 -2.38
N SER A 200 14.00 16.59 -1.24
CA SER A 200 14.86 17.53 -0.53
C SER A 200 14.72 17.23 0.95
N ASP A 201 15.83 16.90 1.60
CA ASP A 201 15.88 16.41 2.97
C ASP A 201 14.88 15.25 3.17
N ASP A 202 14.00 15.34 4.16
CA ASP A 202 13.00 14.30 4.46
C ASP A 202 11.66 14.51 3.74
N ILE A 203 11.53 15.53 2.88
CA ILE A 203 10.26 15.88 2.23
C ILE A 203 10.29 15.56 0.74
N ILE A 204 9.29 14.79 0.30
CA ILE A 204 9.04 14.52 -1.13
C ILE A 204 8.02 15.53 -1.65
N ARG A 205 8.38 16.28 -2.70
CA ARG A 205 7.48 17.20 -3.40
C ARG A 205 7.10 16.66 -4.76
N ASN A 206 5.81 16.40 -4.95
CA ASN A 206 5.27 15.92 -6.20
C ASN A 206 4.49 17.05 -6.88
N TYR A 207 4.84 17.33 -8.13
CA TYR A 207 4.12 18.27 -8.99
C TYR A 207 3.34 17.44 -10.02
N VAL A 208 2.03 17.56 -10.05
CA VAL A 208 1.16 16.81 -10.95
C VAL A 208 0.33 17.76 -11.80
N THR A 209 0.16 17.42 -13.08
CA THR A 209 -0.59 18.25 -14.04
C THR A 209 -2.10 17.97 -14.03
N CYS A 210 -2.55 17.04 -13.17
CA CYS A 210 -3.95 16.69 -13.03
C CYS A 210 -4.74 17.87 -12.44
N ASN A 211 -5.84 18.24 -13.08
CA ASN A 211 -6.72 19.32 -12.65
C ASN A 211 -7.87 18.79 -11.77
N ASP A 212 -8.10 17.47 -11.78
CA ASP A 212 -9.14 16.84 -10.97
C ASP A 212 -8.51 16.20 -9.73
N SER A 213 -8.67 16.88 -8.62
CA SER A 213 -8.17 16.44 -7.32
C SER A 213 -8.79 15.10 -6.87
N LYS A 214 -10.03 14.80 -7.29
CA LYS A 214 -10.69 13.52 -6.96
C LYS A 214 -10.06 12.36 -7.71
N LEU A 215 -9.68 12.52 -8.96
CA LEU A 215 -8.95 11.51 -9.71
C LEU A 215 -7.62 11.15 -9.06
N PHE A 216 -6.91 12.13 -8.51
CA PHE A 216 -5.68 11.91 -7.77
C PHE A 216 -5.90 11.00 -6.54
N LEU A 217 -7.04 11.14 -5.86
CA LEU A 217 -7.37 10.37 -4.66
C LEU A 217 -7.96 8.96 -4.95
N THR A 218 -8.30 8.64 -6.19
CA THR A 218 -9.07 7.42 -6.51
C THR A 218 -8.40 6.45 -7.47
N ARG A 219 -7.37 6.87 -8.23
CA ARG A 219 -6.76 5.99 -9.24
C ARG A 219 -5.70 5.08 -8.63
N PHE A 220 -5.74 3.78 -8.99
CA PHE A 220 -4.60 2.91 -8.77
C PHE A 220 -3.40 3.38 -9.59
N ASN A 221 -2.24 3.41 -8.93
CA ASN A 221 -0.99 3.79 -9.53
C ASN A 221 0.09 2.82 -9.04
N LEU A 222 1.02 2.42 -9.89
CA LEU A 222 2.15 1.56 -9.51
C LEU A 222 3.04 2.18 -8.41
N TYR A 223 2.97 3.48 -8.20
CA TYR A 223 3.66 4.16 -7.09
C TYR A 223 2.93 4.04 -5.73
N ASP A 224 1.67 3.54 -5.74
CA ASP A 224 0.86 3.37 -4.53
C ASP A 224 0.94 1.94 -3.98
N LEU A 225 2.03 1.22 -4.30
CA LEU A 225 2.25 -0.13 -3.79
C LEU A 225 3.00 -0.07 -2.44
N ALA A 226 2.52 -0.82 -1.47
CA ALA A 226 3.20 -0.98 -0.19
C ALA A 226 3.86 -2.37 -0.12
N ILE A 227 5.14 -2.43 -0.47
CA ILE A 227 5.91 -3.68 -0.46
C ILE A 227 6.79 -3.66 0.80
N SER A 228 6.28 -4.25 1.87
CA SER A 228 7.00 -4.38 3.15
C SER A 228 6.43 -5.54 3.96
N ILE A 229 7.18 -6.00 4.95
CA ILE A 229 6.75 -7.06 5.87
C ILE A 229 5.41 -6.71 6.53
N ASN A 230 5.27 -5.47 7.02
CA ASN A 230 4.04 -5.02 7.68
C ASN A 230 2.85 -4.98 6.72
N ALA A 231 3.03 -4.46 5.52
CA ALA A 231 1.97 -4.40 4.52
C ALA A 231 1.51 -5.81 4.10
N TYR A 232 2.45 -6.72 3.89
CA TYR A 232 2.15 -8.11 3.54
C TYR A 232 1.36 -8.82 4.64
N ASN A 233 1.77 -8.67 5.91
CA ASN A 233 1.06 -9.27 7.05
C ASN A 233 -0.36 -8.69 7.22
N VAL A 234 -0.53 -7.38 7.02
CA VAL A 234 -1.87 -6.77 6.98
C VAL A 234 -2.69 -7.36 5.83
N ALA A 235 -2.13 -7.44 4.62
CA ALA A 235 -2.83 -7.91 3.43
C ALA A 235 -3.27 -9.38 3.51
N LYS A 236 -2.52 -10.23 4.21
CA LYS A 236 -2.91 -11.64 4.46
C LYS A 236 -4.18 -11.77 5.30
N ASN A 237 -4.42 -10.84 6.21
CA ASN A 237 -5.49 -10.93 7.21
C ASN A 237 -6.62 -9.93 6.97
N TYR A 238 -6.33 -8.81 6.30
CA TYR A 238 -7.25 -7.69 6.11
C TYR A 238 -7.15 -7.09 4.71
N ASN A 239 -8.09 -6.21 4.39
CA ASN A 239 -7.97 -5.35 3.21
C ASN A 239 -6.90 -4.28 3.49
N LEU A 240 -5.72 -4.43 2.90
CA LEU A 240 -4.57 -3.55 3.15
C LEU A 240 -4.91 -2.06 3.01
N ALA A 241 -5.73 -1.72 2.03
CA ALA A 241 -6.07 -0.33 1.72
C ALA A 241 -7.11 0.27 2.68
N LEU A 242 -7.99 -0.56 3.25
CA LEU A 242 -9.09 -0.11 4.10
C LEU A 242 -8.82 -0.32 5.58
N PHE A 243 -7.89 -1.21 5.94
CA PHE A 243 -7.62 -1.57 7.32
C PHE A 243 -7.18 -0.36 8.15
N LYS A 244 -7.98 -0.02 9.15
CA LYS A 244 -7.78 1.14 10.04
C LYS A 244 -7.58 2.46 9.27
N THR A 245 -8.22 2.59 8.09
CA THR A 245 -8.16 3.76 7.22
C THR A 245 -9.54 4.38 7.11
N ILE A 246 -9.62 5.72 7.16
CA ILE A 246 -10.84 6.49 6.91
C ILE A 246 -10.57 7.67 5.98
N PHE A 247 -11.64 8.11 5.33
CA PHE A 247 -11.70 9.33 4.55
C PHE A 247 -12.73 10.27 5.18
N ILE A 248 -12.40 11.54 5.33
CA ILE A 248 -13.28 12.57 5.87
C ILE A 248 -13.52 13.62 4.79
N ASP A 249 -14.77 13.72 4.32
CA ASP A 249 -15.11 14.71 3.29
C ASP A 249 -15.24 16.13 3.86
N GLY A 250 -15.44 17.12 2.97
CA GLY A 250 -15.52 18.53 3.35
C GLY A 250 -16.70 18.89 4.28
N ASN A 251 -17.69 18.02 4.45
CA ASN A 251 -18.79 18.16 5.41
C ASN A 251 -18.54 17.40 6.73
N GLY A 252 -17.35 16.81 6.88
CA GLY A 252 -16.99 16.02 8.06
C GLY A 252 -17.50 14.58 8.02
N ASN A 253 -18.16 14.14 6.95
CA ASN A 253 -18.65 12.77 6.85
C ASN A 253 -17.51 11.78 6.75
N ILE A 254 -17.57 10.72 7.56
CA ILE A 254 -16.58 9.64 7.59
C ILE A 254 -17.00 8.57 6.60
N LYS A 255 -16.07 8.22 5.70
CA LYS A 255 -16.24 7.31 4.55
C LYS A 255 -15.03 6.41 4.42
N TYR A 256 -15.07 5.44 3.49
CA TYR A 256 -13.88 4.65 3.11
C TYR A 256 -12.98 5.41 2.13
N ASN A 257 -13.56 6.11 1.16
CA ASN A 257 -12.82 6.91 0.18
C ASN A 257 -13.69 8.08 -0.33
N VAL A 258 -13.12 8.88 -1.23
CA VAL A 258 -13.79 10.05 -1.81
C VAL A 258 -15.01 9.69 -2.68
N SER A 259 -15.03 8.50 -3.30
CA SER A 259 -16.12 8.03 -4.17
C SER A 259 -17.22 7.28 -3.43
N ASP A 260 -17.03 6.98 -2.14
CA ASP A 260 -18.03 6.30 -1.33
C ASP A 260 -19.27 7.19 -1.17
N LYS A 261 -20.42 6.68 -1.57
CA LYS A 261 -21.71 7.38 -1.48
C LYS A 261 -22.29 7.35 -0.06
N ASN A 262 -21.84 6.40 0.76
CA ASN A 262 -22.33 6.22 2.12
C ASN A 262 -21.50 7.04 3.10
N SER A 263 -22.15 7.51 4.16
CA SER A 263 -21.49 8.04 5.36
C SER A 263 -21.73 7.09 6.53
N TYR A 264 -20.70 6.84 7.30
CA TYR A 264 -20.73 5.94 8.46
C TYR A 264 -20.81 6.68 9.78
N GLY A 265 -20.57 7.98 9.77
CA GLY A 265 -20.63 8.92 10.89
C GLY A 265 -20.08 10.28 10.47
N ASN A 266 -19.88 11.16 11.43
CA ASN A 266 -19.28 12.47 11.18
C ASN A 266 -18.16 12.74 12.18
N ILE A 267 -17.06 13.36 11.75
CA ILE A 267 -15.91 13.69 12.62
C ILE A 267 -16.26 14.76 13.66
N LEU A 268 -17.35 15.48 13.50
CA LEU A 268 -17.85 16.47 14.44
C LEU A 268 -18.78 15.86 15.50
N ASP A 269 -19.14 14.57 15.36
CA ASP A 269 -19.90 13.84 16.38
C ASP A 269 -19.08 13.71 17.68
N ASP A 270 -19.77 13.35 18.77
CA ASP A 270 -19.11 12.97 20.00
C ASP A 270 -18.15 11.79 19.80
N PHE A 271 -17.00 11.83 20.47
CA PHE A 271 -15.93 10.83 20.28
C PHE A 271 -16.43 9.40 20.58
N GLU A 272 -17.20 9.18 21.65
CA GLU A 272 -17.70 7.84 21.99
C GLU A 272 -18.61 7.29 20.88
N LYS A 273 -19.43 8.13 20.26
CA LYS A 273 -20.27 7.75 19.13
C LYS A 273 -19.40 7.38 17.91
N ILE A 274 -18.34 8.16 17.63
CA ILE A 274 -17.43 7.82 16.53
C ILE A 274 -16.77 6.46 16.79
N LYS A 275 -16.28 6.22 17.99
CA LYS A 275 -15.58 5.01 18.36
C LYS A 275 -16.49 3.78 18.32
N THR A 276 -17.65 3.84 18.96
CA THR A 276 -18.55 2.68 19.12
C THR A 276 -19.34 2.35 17.86
N ASP A 277 -19.85 3.36 17.17
CA ASP A 277 -20.76 3.17 16.05
C ASP A 277 -20.04 3.22 14.71
N THR A 278 -19.25 4.29 14.48
CA THR A 278 -18.61 4.53 13.18
C THR A 278 -17.49 3.54 12.91
N VAL A 279 -16.54 3.39 13.84
CA VAL A 279 -15.41 2.46 13.68
C VAL A 279 -15.90 1.01 13.56
N LYS A 280 -16.91 0.63 14.35
CA LYS A 280 -17.53 -0.71 14.26
C LYS A 280 -18.21 -0.99 12.90
N LYS A 281 -18.84 0.03 12.29
CA LYS A 281 -19.41 -0.12 10.94
C LYS A 281 -18.32 -0.28 9.88
N LEU A 282 -17.28 0.55 9.98
CA LEU A 282 -16.15 0.53 9.04
C LEU A 282 -15.34 -0.79 9.12
N SER A 283 -15.13 -1.33 10.33
CA SER A 283 -14.35 -2.55 10.52
C SER A 283 -14.91 -3.77 9.78
N LYS A 284 -16.17 -3.77 9.40
CA LYS A 284 -16.78 -4.86 8.62
C LYS A 284 -16.12 -5.07 7.26
N LEU A 285 -15.70 -4.00 6.57
CA LEU A 285 -15.00 -4.12 5.29
C LEU A 285 -13.48 -4.35 5.45
N TRP A 286 -12.92 -4.09 6.63
CA TRP A 286 -11.51 -4.36 6.86
C TRP A 286 -11.15 -5.84 6.72
N ASN A 287 -12.10 -6.73 7.07
CA ASN A 287 -11.92 -8.19 7.03
C ASN A 287 -12.15 -8.79 5.62
N ILE A 288 -12.58 -8.00 4.63
CA ILE A 288 -12.77 -8.46 3.27
C ILE A 288 -11.44 -8.30 2.53
N LYS A 289 -10.67 -9.38 2.49
CA LYS A 289 -9.34 -9.41 1.88
C LYS A 289 -9.42 -9.28 0.36
N ARG A 290 -8.30 -8.92 -0.26
CA ARG A 290 -8.19 -8.89 -1.72
C ARG A 290 -8.40 -10.27 -2.36
N ASP A 291 -8.09 -11.33 -1.64
CA ASP A 291 -8.37 -12.72 -2.08
C ASP A 291 -9.87 -13.02 -2.22
N ASP A 292 -10.73 -12.28 -1.52
CA ASP A 292 -12.20 -12.44 -1.51
C ASP A 292 -12.89 -11.51 -2.52
N ILE A 293 -12.13 -10.72 -3.27
CA ILE A 293 -12.65 -9.64 -4.15
C ILE A 293 -12.27 -9.90 -5.60
N GLU A 294 -13.24 -9.94 -6.51
CA GLU A 294 -13.00 -10.01 -7.95
C GLU A 294 -12.78 -8.59 -8.53
N PRO A 295 -11.77 -8.37 -9.42
CA PRO A 295 -10.76 -9.31 -9.92
C PRO A 295 -9.45 -9.33 -9.08
N CYS A 296 -9.45 -8.78 -7.87
CA CYS A 296 -8.24 -8.68 -7.04
C CYS A 296 -7.68 -10.06 -6.66
N ASN A 297 -8.54 -11.07 -6.49
CA ASN A 297 -8.16 -12.45 -6.14
C ASN A 297 -7.18 -13.10 -7.13
N VAL A 298 -7.18 -12.66 -8.38
CA VAL A 298 -6.27 -13.12 -9.44
C VAL A 298 -5.24 -12.07 -9.84
N CYS A 299 -5.14 -10.96 -9.09
CA CYS A 299 -4.21 -9.88 -9.37
C CYS A 299 -2.85 -10.12 -8.71
N GLU A 300 -1.78 -9.90 -9.46
CA GLU A 300 -0.41 -9.99 -8.94
C GLU A 300 -0.06 -8.91 -7.90
N PHE A 301 -0.90 -7.88 -7.74
CA PHE A 301 -0.72 -6.81 -6.76
C PHE A 301 -1.52 -7.00 -5.47
N ARG A 302 -2.27 -8.09 -5.30
CA ARG A 302 -3.27 -8.21 -4.23
C ARG A 302 -2.74 -8.01 -2.81
N TYR A 303 -1.49 -8.35 -2.53
CA TYR A 303 -0.90 -8.20 -1.20
C TYR A 303 -0.07 -6.93 -1.00
N CYS A 304 0.03 -6.06 -2.01
CA CYS A 304 0.74 -4.79 -1.89
C CYS A 304 -0.08 -3.58 -2.37
N CYS A 305 -1.30 -3.80 -2.91
CA CYS A 305 -2.16 -2.74 -3.45
C CYS A 305 -2.81 -1.92 -2.33
N THR A 306 -2.56 -0.60 -2.33
CA THR A 306 -3.12 0.34 -1.34
C THR A 306 -4.30 1.14 -1.87
N THR A 307 -4.85 0.79 -3.04
CA THR A 307 -5.99 1.49 -3.62
C THR A 307 -7.26 1.28 -2.79
N THR A 308 -7.89 2.37 -2.40
CA THR A 308 -9.04 2.40 -1.46
C THR A 308 -10.38 2.14 -2.14
N PHE A 309 -10.45 1.25 -3.14
CA PHE A 309 -11.74 0.86 -3.71
C PHE A 309 -12.61 0.17 -2.67
N VAL A 310 -13.87 0.59 -2.61
CA VAL A 310 -14.86 -0.02 -1.71
C VAL A 310 -15.42 -1.28 -2.37
N PRO A 311 -15.28 -2.46 -1.74
CA PRO A 311 -15.86 -3.68 -2.26
C PRO A 311 -17.38 -3.63 -2.28
N GLU A 312 -17.99 -3.97 -3.40
CA GLU A 312 -19.43 -4.09 -3.57
C GLU A 312 -19.84 -5.56 -3.54
N LYS A 313 -20.99 -5.87 -2.92
CA LYS A 313 -21.52 -7.23 -2.93
C LYS A 313 -21.94 -7.63 -4.35
N SER A 314 -21.51 -8.78 -4.79
CA SER A 314 -21.92 -9.45 -6.02
C SER A 314 -22.65 -10.78 -5.71
N LYS A 315 -23.10 -11.49 -6.74
CA LYS A 315 -23.75 -12.81 -6.59
C LYS A 315 -22.79 -13.85 -5.97
N ASN A 316 -21.49 -13.73 -6.26
CA ASN A 316 -20.48 -14.73 -5.91
C ASN A 316 -19.45 -14.22 -4.87
N GLY A 317 -19.76 -13.15 -4.13
CA GLY A 317 -18.83 -12.57 -3.14
C GLY A 317 -18.74 -11.06 -3.24
N TYR A 318 -17.55 -10.54 -3.46
CA TYR A 318 -17.30 -9.09 -3.58
C TYR A 318 -16.62 -8.76 -4.90
N THR A 319 -16.87 -7.56 -5.42
CA THR A 319 -16.24 -7.04 -6.63
C THR A 319 -15.81 -5.58 -6.43
N VAL A 320 -14.82 -5.15 -7.22
CA VAL A 320 -14.39 -3.75 -7.31
C VAL A 320 -14.22 -3.34 -8.78
N ASN A 321 -14.48 -2.07 -9.05
CA ASN A 321 -14.16 -1.49 -10.35
C ASN A 321 -12.75 -0.86 -10.29
N CYS A 322 -11.75 -1.60 -10.78
CA CYS A 322 -10.36 -1.17 -10.83
C CYS A 322 -10.00 -0.68 -12.24
N ASN A 323 -9.15 0.35 -12.32
CA ASN A 323 -8.58 0.81 -13.60
C ASN A 323 -7.42 -0.07 -14.10
N TYR A 324 -6.99 -1.07 -13.35
CA TYR A 324 -6.07 -2.11 -13.77
C TYR A 324 -6.82 -3.41 -14.01
N ASN A 325 -6.55 -4.03 -15.16
CA ASN A 325 -7.13 -5.32 -15.54
C ASN A 325 -6.07 -6.44 -15.37
N PRO A 326 -6.18 -7.32 -14.36
CA PRO A 326 -5.21 -8.40 -14.16
C PRO A 326 -5.29 -9.51 -15.21
N TYR A 327 -6.37 -9.57 -16.01
CA TYR A 327 -6.51 -10.54 -17.09
C TYR A 327 -5.73 -10.16 -18.35
N THR A 328 -5.41 -8.87 -18.54
CA THR A 328 -4.64 -8.36 -19.68
C THR A 328 -3.37 -7.62 -19.27
N THR A 329 -3.17 -7.40 -17.96
CA THR A 329 -2.08 -6.58 -17.38
C THR A 329 -2.04 -5.13 -17.86
N GLU A 330 -3.20 -4.58 -18.24
CA GLU A 330 -3.34 -3.23 -18.80
C GLU A 330 -4.10 -2.29 -17.86
N PHE A 331 -3.84 -1.00 -18.03
CA PHE A 331 -4.57 0.08 -17.37
C PHE A 331 -5.61 0.68 -18.31
N ASN A 332 -6.86 0.83 -17.83
CA ASN A 332 -7.96 1.50 -18.53
C ASN A 332 -7.95 3.02 -18.31
#